data_07ec9a32005da87b528bdc37d0d0aa86
#
_entry.id   07ec9a32005da87b528bdc37d0d0aa86
#
_cell.length_a   1.000
_cell.length_b   1.000
_cell.length_c   1.000
_cell.angle_alpha   90.00
_cell.angle_beta   90.00
_cell.angle_gamma   90.00
#
_symmetry.space_group_name_H-M   'P 1'
#
loop_
_entity.id
_entity.type
_entity.pdbx_description
1 polymer ?
#
loop_
_entity_poly.entity_id
_entity_poly.type
_entity_poly.pdbx_seq_one_letter_code
_entity_poly.pdbx_strand_id
1 'polypeptide(L)'
;NLTFPFIVKTHHGEITVLGTTFNVRSRNDGFEVGVNSGQVKVSSGNSFIELNPKQCLMGFTDLGQDTIINIENEKYPGWINQKLYCKQTNLETVCREIERIHNVKIKFSNKKMKQITITGTVETSELETMLNTIALLSQHSFKLKDGTYTVI
;
A
#
# COMPACT_ATOMS: atom_id res chain seq x y z
N ASN A 1 15.10 -15.60 29.32
CA ASN A 1 13.82 -15.12 28.70
C ASN A 1 13.63 -15.88 27.41
N LEU A 2 12.68 -16.83 27.39
CA LEU A 2 12.20 -17.44 26.17
C LEU A 2 11.34 -16.40 25.44
N THR A 3 11.88 -15.74 24.46
CA THR A 3 11.13 -14.87 23.55
C THR A 3 10.42 -15.75 22.54
N PHE A 4 9.10 -15.85 22.65
CA PHE A 4 8.30 -16.57 21.67
C PHE A 4 8.17 -15.71 20.40
N PRO A 5 8.31 -16.29 19.21
CA PRO A 5 8.12 -15.57 17.96
C PRO A 5 6.65 -15.17 17.83
N PHE A 6 6.42 -13.96 17.35
CA PHE A 6 5.10 -13.52 16.90
C PHE A 6 4.95 -13.86 15.41
N ILE A 7 3.86 -14.53 15.05
CA ILE A 7 3.61 -15.01 13.69
C ILE A 7 2.33 -14.39 13.14
N VAL A 8 2.44 -13.73 11.98
CA VAL A 8 1.29 -13.26 11.19
C VAL A 8 1.08 -14.22 10.03
N LYS A 9 -0.10 -14.82 9.96
CA LYS A 9 -0.49 -15.70 8.84
C LYS A 9 -1.33 -14.93 7.84
N THR A 10 -0.98 -15.03 6.58
CA THR A 10 -1.71 -14.45 5.45
C THR A 10 -1.89 -15.49 4.36
N HIS A 11 -2.72 -15.20 3.37
CA HIS A 11 -2.85 -16.08 2.20
C HIS A 11 -1.62 -16.06 1.28
N HIS A 12 -0.71 -15.09 1.46
CA HIS A 12 0.56 -15.01 0.72
C HIS A 12 1.71 -15.75 1.44
N GLY A 13 1.58 -16.02 2.75
CA GLY A 13 2.61 -16.67 3.54
C GLY A 13 2.57 -16.28 5.02
N GLU A 14 3.58 -16.70 5.74
CA GLU A 14 3.74 -16.45 7.17
C GLU A 14 4.88 -15.44 7.42
N ILE A 15 4.63 -14.49 8.30
CA ILE A 15 5.60 -13.49 8.72
C ILE A 15 5.95 -13.77 10.17
N THR A 16 7.22 -14.07 10.43
CA THR A 16 7.74 -14.38 11.77
C THR A 16 8.67 -13.28 12.25
N VAL A 17 8.46 -12.79 13.47
CA VAL A 17 9.24 -11.71 14.06
C VAL A 17 9.60 -11.98 15.53
N LEU A 18 10.70 -11.36 15.98
CA LEU A 18 11.15 -11.34 17.36
C LEU A 18 11.47 -9.89 17.75
N GLY A 19 10.53 -9.21 18.44
CA GLY A 19 10.75 -7.85 18.93
C GLY A 19 11.00 -6.82 17.82
N THR A 20 10.12 -6.75 16.85
CA THR A 20 10.28 -6.02 15.60
C THR A 20 9.17 -4.99 15.43
N THR A 21 9.50 -3.82 14.88
CA THR A 21 8.52 -2.85 14.36
C THR A 21 8.40 -3.03 12.86
N PHE A 22 7.24 -3.46 12.40
CA PHE A 22 7.02 -3.82 11.00
C PHE A 22 5.58 -3.51 10.58
N ASN A 23 5.37 -3.48 9.26
CA ASN A 23 4.07 -3.32 8.63
C ASN A 23 3.79 -4.49 7.70
N VAL A 24 2.58 -5.01 7.71
CA VAL A 24 2.10 -6.02 6.76
C VAL A 24 0.86 -5.49 6.06
N ARG A 25 0.89 -5.51 4.74
CA ARG A 25 -0.26 -5.28 3.88
C ARG A 25 -0.46 -6.51 3.01
N SER A 26 -1.54 -7.24 3.25
CA SER A 26 -1.88 -8.45 2.49
C SER A 26 -3.26 -8.27 1.90
N ARG A 27 -3.35 -8.14 0.57
CA ARG A 27 -4.59 -7.88 -0.17
C ARG A 27 -4.60 -8.68 -1.47
N ASN A 28 -5.76 -8.75 -2.12
CA ASN A 28 -5.90 -9.44 -3.41
C ASN A 28 -5.07 -8.80 -4.54
N ASP A 29 -4.73 -7.52 -4.42
CA ASP A 29 -3.97 -6.75 -5.40
C ASP A 29 -2.48 -6.61 -5.07
N GLY A 30 -2.03 -7.22 -3.96
CA GLY A 30 -0.62 -7.20 -3.60
C GLY A 30 -0.31 -7.55 -2.15
N PHE A 31 0.93 -7.84 -1.92
CA PHE A 31 1.52 -8.18 -0.63
C PHE A 31 2.71 -7.27 -0.34
N GLU A 32 2.77 -6.75 0.88
CA GLU A 32 3.84 -5.86 1.31
C GLU A 32 4.21 -6.17 2.75
N VAL A 33 5.52 -6.29 3.02
CA VAL A 33 6.07 -6.41 4.37
C VAL A 33 7.23 -5.44 4.50
N GLY A 34 7.06 -4.40 5.31
CA GLY A 34 8.10 -3.40 5.56
C GLY A 34 8.61 -3.46 6.99
N VAL A 35 9.91 -3.27 7.17
CA VAL A 35 10.60 -3.34 8.46
C VAL A 35 11.15 -1.98 8.86
N ASN A 36 10.69 -1.48 10.00
CA ASN A 36 11.23 -0.25 10.59
C ASN A 36 12.41 -0.55 11.51
N SER A 37 12.29 -1.57 12.37
CA SER A 37 13.37 -2.02 13.27
C SER A 37 13.28 -3.52 13.53
N GLY A 38 14.39 -4.14 13.87
CA GLY A 38 14.50 -5.59 14.09
C GLY A 38 14.65 -6.36 12.78
N GLN A 39 14.26 -7.63 12.77
CA GLN A 39 14.30 -8.50 11.59
C GLN A 39 12.98 -9.22 11.40
N VAL A 40 12.62 -9.44 10.16
CA VAL A 40 11.40 -10.14 9.76
C VAL A 40 11.75 -11.28 8.82
N LYS A 41 11.22 -12.48 9.11
CA LYS A 41 11.27 -13.61 8.19
C LYS A 41 9.92 -13.80 7.53
N VAL A 42 9.89 -13.75 6.22
CA VAL A 42 8.70 -14.03 5.40
C VAL A 42 8.87 -15.39 4.76
N SER A 43 7.94 -16.30 4.99
CA SER A 43 7.99 -17.68 4.49
C SER A 43 6.77 -18.00 3.64
N SER A 44 6.97 -18.70 2.52
CA SER A 44 5.91 -19.25 1.68
C SER A 44 6.33 -20.63 1.17
N GLY A 45 5.57 -21.67 1.54
CA GLY A 45 5.98 -23.03 1.30
C GLY A 45 7.34 -23.35 1.90
N ASN A 46 8.28 -23.83 1.09
CA ASN A 46 9.65 -24.17 1.52
C ASN A 46 10.66 -23.04 1.35
N SER A 47 10.23 -21.87 0.87
CA SER A 47 11.08 -20.71 0.65
C SER A 47 10.89 -19.66 1.72
N PHE A 48 11.93 -18.89 2.00
CA PHE A 48 11.85 -17.76 2.91
C PHE A 48 12.75 -16.61 2.46
N ILE A 49 12.38 -15.41 2.90
CA ILE A 49 13.14 -14.18 2.73
C ILE A 49 13.32 -13.53 4.11
N GLU A 50 14.51 -13.06 4.42
CA GLU A 50 14.79 -12.27 5.61
C GLU A 50 14.91 -10.79 5.24
N LEU A 51 14.20 -9.95 5.99
CA LEU A 51 14.20 -8.49 5.80
C LEU A 51 14.89 -7.83 7.00
N ASN A 52 15.79 -6.93 6.68
CA ASN A 52 16.48 -6.06 7.63
C ASN A 52 15.73 -4.73 7.81
N PRO A 53 16.10 -3.91 8.83
CA PRO A 53 15.55 -2.58 8.99
C PRO A 53 15.67 -1.73 7.72
N LYS A 54 14.63 -0.95 7.43
CA LYS A 54 14.49 -0.12 6.24
C LYS A 54 14.31 -0.89 4.93
N GLN A 55 14.04 -2.18 4.98
CA GLN A 55 13.67 -2.97 3.80
C GLN A 55 12.17 -3.22 3.74
N CYS A 56 11.66 -3.25 2.52
CA CYS A 56 10.28 -3.58 2.23
C CYS A 56 10.23 -4.62 1.11
N LEU A 57 9.60 -5.76 1.39
CA LEU A 57 9.27 -6.78 0.41
C LEU A 57 7.95 -6.40 -0.26
N MET A 58 7.94 -6.38 -1.58
CA MET A 58 6.74 -6.19 -2.40
C MET A 58 6.57 -7.37 -3.34
N GLY A 59 5.41 -8.01 -3.30
CA GLY A 59 5.13 -9.19 -4.11
C GLY A 59 3.65 -9.34 -4.44
N PHE A 60 3.32 -10.30 -5.30
CA PHE A 60 1.94 -10.50 -5.72
C PHE A 60 1.35 -11.84 -5.29
N THR A 61 2.07 -12.94 -5.35
CA THR A 61 1.55 -14.25 -4.96
C THR A 61 2.62 -15.34 -4.85
N ASP A 62 3.74 -15.18 -5.55
CA ASP A 62 4.80 -16.18 -5.59
C ASP A 62 6.14 -15.53 -5.22
N LEU A 63 6.86 -16.09 -4.25
CA LEU A 63 8.17 -15.59 -3.79
C LEU A 63 9.23 -15.44 -4.91
N GLY A 64 8.95 -15.96 -6.10
CA GLY A 64 9.86 -15.85 -7.25
C GLY A 64 9.75 -14.52 -8.04
N GLN A 65 8.75 -13.68 -7.75
CA GLN A 65 8.54 -12.37 -8.39
C GLN A 65 8.60 -11.21 -7.40
N ASP A 66 9.02 -11.49 -6.18
CA ASP A 66 9.07 -10.50 -5.12
C ASP A 66 10.27 -9.56 -5.28
N THR A 67 10.05 -8.30 -4.98
CA THR A 67 11.08 -7.26 -5.03
C THR A 67 11.31 -6.69 -3.64
N ILE A 68 12.59 -6.62 -3.24
CA ILE A 68 12.99 -5.92 -2.02
C ILE A 68 13.41 -4.51 -2.41
N ILE A 69 12.77 -3.52 -1.78
CA ILE A 69 13.11 -2.10 -1.94
C ILE A 69 13.53 -1.50 -0.60
N ASN A 70 14.27 -0.39 -0.66
CA ASN A 70 14.60 0.37 0.54
C ASN A 70 13.47 1.35 0.88
N ILE A 71 13.11 1.43 2.16
CA ILE A 71 12.16 2.41 2.70
C ILE A 71 12.92 3.73 2.84
N GLU A 72 12.70 4.65 1.92
CA GLU A 72 13.31 5.99 1.94
C GLU A 72 12.57 6.96 2.88
N ASN A 73 11.28 6.71 3.12
CA ASN A 73 10.44 7.59 3.93
C ASN A 73 10.47 7.19 5.40
N GLU A 74 10.99 8.07 6.25
CA GLU A 74 11.05 7.85 7.70
C GLU A 74 9.66 7.75 8.37
N LYS A 75 8.62 8.26 7.70
CA LYS A 75 7.22 8.19 8.17
C LYS A 75 6.46 6.96 7.66
N TYR A 76 7.17 5.97 7.17
CA TYR A 76 6.59 4.69 6.76
C TYR A 76 6.12 3.86 7.99
N PRO A 77 4.97 3.20 7.91
CA PRO A 77 3.98 3.27 6.86
C PRO A 77 3.08 4.52 7.01
N GLY A 78 2.74 5.13 5.88
CA GLY A 78 1.98 6.40 5.85
C GLY A 78 0.60 6.33 6.51
N TRP A 79 -0.07 5.18 6.49
CA TRP A 79 -1.42 5.03 7.04
C TRP A 79 -1.51 5.32 8.55
N ILE A 80 -0.42 5.14 9.32
CA ILE A 80 -0.37 5.50 10.75
C ILE A 80 -0.58 7.02 10.93
N ASN A 81 -0.11 7.82 9.97
CA ASN A 81 -0.20 9.27 9.97
C ASN A 81 -1.33 9.79 9.07
N GLN A 82 -2.28 8.94 8.68
CA GLN A 82 -3.36 9.28 7.75
C GLN A 82 -2.84 9.90 6.45
N LYS A 83 -1.75 9.34 5.90
CA LYS A 83 -1.11 9.80 4.66
C LYS A 83 -0.90 8.67 3.69
N LEU A 84 -1.10 8.97 2.42
CA LEU A 84 -0.75 8.12 1.29
C LEU A 84 0.41 8.77 0.54
N TYR A 85 1.54 8.09 0.51
CA TYR A 85 2.72 8.54 -0.22
C TYR A 85 2.72 7.91 -1.62
N CYS A 86 2.63 8.75 -2.63
CA CYS A 86 2.64 8.35 -4.02
C CYS A 86 4.00 8.68 -4.65
N LYS A 87 4.64 7.70 -5.26
CA LYS A 87 5.88 7.87 -6.05
C LYS A 87 5.66 7.17 -7.39
N GLN A 88 5.29 7.93 -8.40
CA GLN A 88 4.87 7.40 -9.72
C GLN A 88 3.78 6.31 -9.57
N THR A 89 2.83 6.54 -8.68
CA THR A 89 1.75 5.58 -8.39
C THR A 89 0.62 5.75 -9.38
N ASN A 90 0.16 4.66 -9.98
CA ASN A 90 -0.96 4.68 -10.92
C ASN A 90 -2.25 5.21 -10.27
N LEU A 91 -2.97 6.03 -11.00
CA LEU A 91 -4.22 6.64 -10.53
C LEU A 91 -5.26 5.58 -10.14
N GLU A 92 -5.30 4.43 -10.83
CA GLU A 92 -6.15 3.31 -10.45
C GLU A 92 -5.84 2.79 -9.04
N THR A 93 -4.56 2.62 -8.71
CA THR A 93 -4.12 2.17 -7.38
C THR A 93 -4.54 3.17 -6.30
N VAL A 94 -4.37 4.47 -6.58
CA VAL A 94 -4.78 5.53 -5.65
C VAL A 94 -6.29 5.58 -5.47
N CYS A 95 -7.07 5.45 -6.55
CA CYS A 95 -8.54 5.39 -6.48
C CYS A 95 -9.03 4.20 -5.65
N ARG A 96 -8.40 3.03 -5.77
CA ARG A 96 -8.73 1.87 -4.91
C ARG A 96 -8.48 2.14 -3.42
N GLU A 97 -7.45 2.92 -3.08
CA GLU A 97 -7.23 3.32 -1.69
C GLU A 97 -8.33 4.27 -1.20
N ILE A 98 -8.80 5.22 -2.04
CA ILE A 98 -9.95 6.07 -1.71
C ILE A 98 -11.19 5.21 -1.45
N GLU A 99 -11.51 4.30 -2.37
CA GLU A 99 -12.67 3.41 -2.24
C GLU A 99 -12.63 2.61 -0.93
N ARG A 100 -11.44 2.11 -0.58
CA ARG A 100 -11.24 1.33 0.64
C ARG A 100 -11.35 2.17 1.91
N ILE A 101 -10.73 3.36 1.94
CA ILE A 101 -10.68 4.21 3.15
C ILE A 101 -12.05 4.83 3.43
N HIS A 102 -12.72 5.30 2.39
CA HIS A 102 -13.95 6.08 2.52
C HIS A 102 -15.23 5.32 2.13
N ASN A 103 -15.11 4.04 1.77
CA ASN A 103 -16.24 3.20 1.36
C ASN A 103 -17.09 3.84 0.24
N VAL A 104 -16.43 4.38 -0.75
CA VAL A 104 -17.04 4.98 -1.95
C VAL A 104 -16.76 4.15 -3.19
N LYS A 105 -17.43 4.44 -4.31
CA LYS A 105 -17.17 3.81 -5.60
C LYS A 105 -16.60 4.83 -6.58
N ILE A 106 -15.53 4.44 -7.30
CA ILE A 106 -14.89 5.30 -8.31
C ILE A 106 -14.82 4.55 -9.63
N LYS A 107 -15.22 5.23 -10.70
CA LYS A 107 -15.11 4.75 -12.07
C LYS A 107 -14.24 5.69 -12.89
N PHE A 108 -13.75 5.20 -14.01
CA PHE A 108 -12.98 5.98 -14.97
C PHE A 108 -13.80 6.17 -16.25
N SER A 109 -13.96 7.40 -16.72
CA SER A 109 -14.59 7.68 -18.00
C SER A 109 -13.78 7.13 -19.17
N ASN A 110 -12.45 7.03 -19.01
CA ASN A 110 -11.55 6.46 -19.99
C ASN A 110 -10.54 5.52 -19.30
N LYS A 111 -10.39 4.31 -19.82
CA LYS A 111 -9.45 3.30 -19.28
C LYS A 111 -7.99 3.76 -19.27
N LYS A 112 -7.60 4.64 -20.19
CA LYS A 112 -6.22 5.18 -20.23
C LYS A 112 -5.87 6.00 -19.00
N MET A 113 -6.85 6.63 -18.33
CA MET A 113 -6.63 7.42 -17.12
C MET A 113 -6.10 6.56 -15.95
N LYS A 114 -6.39 5.27 -15.94
CA LYS A 114 -5.91 4.34 -14.90
C LYS A 114 -4.39 4.28 -14.80
N GLN A 115 -3.70 4.49 -15.93
CA GLN A 115 -2.24 4.41 -16.05
C GLN A 115 -1.53 5.73 -15.79
N ILE A 116 -2.28 6.82 -15.58
CA ILE A 116 -1.69 8.11 -15.18
C ILE A 116 -1.00 7.92 -13.84
N THR A 117 0.22 8.36 -13.74
CA THR A 117 0.98 8.27 -12.49
C THR A 117 0.96 9.60 -11.75
N ILE A 118 0.84 9.53 -10.45
CA ILE A 118 0.94 10.70 -9.57
C ILE A 118 2.11 10.55 -8.61
N THR A 119 2.69 11.67 -8.22
CA THR A 119 3.75 11.75 -7.21
C THR A 119 3.40 12.86 -6.23
N GLY A 120 3.39 12.54 -4.94
CA GLY A 120 3.04 13.49 -3.89
C GLY A 120 2.55 12.80 -2.63
N THR A 121 2.20 13.61 -1.64
CA THR A 121 1.59 13.14 -0.39
C THR A 121 0.14 13.56 -0.33
N VAL A 122 -0.75 12.60 -0.07
CA VAL A 122 -2.19 12.80 0.00
C VAL A 122 -2.64 12.56 1.44
N GLU A 123 -3.34 13.51 2.03
CA GLU A 123 -4.03 13.38 3.30
C GLU A 123 -5.25 12.45 3.11
N THR A 124 -5.43 11.48 4.02
CA THR A 124 -6.48 10.45 3.85
C THR A 124 -7.63 10.56 4.86
N SER A 125 -7.59 11.55 5.75
CA SER A 125 -8.60 11.76 6.80
C SER A 125 -9.97 12.14 6.25
N GLU A 126 -10.00 13.01 5.23
CA GLU A 126 -11.21 13.59 4.66
C GLU A 126 -11.33 13.27 3.18
N LEU A 127 -12.48 12.69 2.76
CA LEU A 127 -12.71 12.30 1.36
C LEU A 127 -12.56 13.45 0.38
N GLU A 128 -13.17 14.60 0.69
CA GLU A 128 -13.14 15.77 -0.20
C GLU A 128 -11.72 16.30 -0.38
N THR A 129 -10.96 16.41 0.72
CA THR A 129 -9.55 16.82 0.69
C THR A 129 -8.71 15.84 -0.15
N MET A 130 -8.94 14.54 0.02
CA MET A 130 -8.25 13.50 -0.72
C MET A 130 -8.56 13.59 -2.23
N LEU A 131 -9.85 13.70 -2.61
CA LEU A 131 -10.27 13.84 -4.01
C LEU A 131 -9.70 15.11 -4.65
N ASN A 132 -9.74 16.25 -3.95
CA ASN A 132 -9.21 17.51 -4.46
C ASN A 132 -7.69 17.46 -4.67
N THR A 133 -6.95 16.85 -3.73
CA THR A 133 -5.50 16.69 -3.87
C THR A 133 -5.16 15.81 -5.06
N ILE A 134 -5.87 14.70 -5.24
CA ILE A 134 -5.63 13.78 -6.36
C ILE A 134 -6.05 14.41 -7.68
N ALA A 135 -7.14 15.18 -7.72
CA ALA A 135 -7.55 15.93 -8.89
C ALA A 135 -6.45 16.90 -9.35
N LEU A 136 -5.84 17.60 -8.39
CA LEU A 136 -4.74 18.52 -8.67
C LEU A 136 -3.49 17.78 -9.21
N LEU A 137 -3.10 16.69 -8.54
CA LEU A 137 -1.90 15.92 -8.92
C LEU A 137 -2.05 15.19 -10.26
N SER A 138 -3.24 14.72 -10.58
CA SER A 138 -3.53 13.99 -11.82
C SER A 138 -3.94 14.89 -12.99
N GLN A 139 -4.27 16.17 -12.73
CA GLN A 139 -4.88 17.09 -13.68
C GLN A 139 -6.24 16.59 -14.23
N HIS A 140 -6.97 15.83 -13.41
CA HIS A 140 -8.27 15.29 -13.71
C HIS A 140 -9.26 15.68 -12.61
N SER A 141 -10.54 15.54 -12.86
CA SER A 141 -11.57 15.87 -11.88
C SER A 141 -12.45 14.67 -11.54
N PHE A 142 -13.15 14.76 -10.41
CA PHE A 142 -14.10 13.76 -9.95
C PHE A 142 -15.52 14.32 -10.02
N LYS A 143 -16.41 13.63 -10.72
CA LYS A 143 -17.85 13.95 -10.74
C LYS A 143 -18.63 12.92 -9.96
N LEU A 144 -19.42 13.37 -9.00
CA LEU A 144 -20.35 12.51 -8.26
C LEU A 144 -21.68 12.45 -9.02
N LYS A 145 -22.12 11.22 -9.32
CA LYS A 145 -23.44 10.93 -9.87
C LYS A 145 -23.94 9.60 -9.32
N ASP A 146 -25.17 9.59 -8.82
CA ASP A 146 -25.84 8.38 -8.28
C ASP A 146 -24.97 7.58 -7.29
N GLY A 147 -24.29 8.29 -6.38
CA GLY A 147 -23.43 7.69 -5.36
C GLY A 147 -22.09 7.13 -5.87
N THR A 148 -21.75 7.38 -7.13
CA THR A 148 -20.49 6.94 -7.75
C THR A 148 -19.69 8.14 -8.26
N TYR A 149 -18.42 8.21 -7.88
CA TYR A 149 -17.48 9.18 -8.44
C TYR A 149 -16.97 8.70 -9.80
N THR A 150 -16.87 9.61 -10.75
CA THR A 150 -16.28 9.32 -12.07
C THR A 150 -15.10 10.25 -12.29
N VAL A 151 -13.94 9.67 -12.59
CA VAL A 151 -12.76 10.42 -13.04
C VAL A 151 -12.96 10.84 -14.49
N ILE A 152 -12.81 12.15 -14.75
CA ILE A 152 -13.01 12.76 -16.07
C ILE A 152 -11.86 13.68 -16.43
#